data_4aed27c8bb75e213a169ccdc7b106736
#
_entry.id   4aed27c8bb75e213a169ccdc7b106736
#
_cell.length_a   1.000
_cell.length_b   1.000
_cell.length_c   1.000
_cell.angle_alpha   90.00
_cell.angle_beta   90.00
_cell.angle_gamma   90.00
#
_symmetry.space_group_name_H-M   'P 1'
#
loop_
_entity.id
_entity.type
_entity.pdbx_description
1 polymer ?
#
loop_
_entity_poly.entity_id
_entity_poly.type
_entity_poly.pdbx_seq_one_letter_code
_entity_poly.pdbx_strand_id
1 'polypeptide(L)'
;MTTGLQFVKNVIAQHAVVVFSKTTCPYCVMAKEVLQSTGAAFHVVELNRMGDEPTGDDVQNACFQLTGQRTVPNVFIGGSSIGGGSDTKALHQAGKLVPMLREAGALR
;
A
#
# COMPACT_ATOMS: atom_id res chain seq x y z
N MET A 1 13.90 -19.27 1.04
CA MET A 1 12.57 -18.99 1.61
C MET A 1 12.39 -17.50 1.81
N THR A 2 11.33 -16.92 1.27
CA THR A 2 11.04 -15.50 1.46
C THR A 2 10.13 -15.32 2.67
N THR A 3 10.58 -14.58 3.67
CA THR A 3 9.74 -14.21 4.82
C THR A 3 8.76 -13.11 4.42
N GLY A 4 7.72 -12.91 5.23
CA GLY A 4 6.79 -11.80 5.03
C GLY A 4 7.50 -10.45 5.04
N LEU A 5 8.44 -10.26 5.96
CA LEU A 5 9.20 -9.02 6.06
C LEU A 5 10.08 -8.77 4.82
N GLN A 6 10.78 -9.80 4.33
CA GLN A 6 11.57 -9.69 3.10
C GLN A 6 10.70 -9.35 1.90
N PHE A 7 9.53 -9.99 1.79
CA PHE A 7 8.57 -9.74 0.73
C PHE A 7 8.14 -8.26 0.73
N VAL A 8 7.73 -7.74 1.88
CA VAL A 8 7.27 -6.34 1.99
C VAL A 8 8.40 -5.38 1.62
N LYS A 9 9.58 -5.59 2.19
CA LYS A 9 10.74 -4.72 1.92
C LYS A 9 11.10 -4.70 0.44
N ASN A 10 11.06 -5.86 -0.22
CA ASN A 10 11.37 -5.96 -1.65
C ASN A 10 10.32 -5.25 -2.50
N VAL A 11 9.04 -5.45 -2.20
CA VAL A 11 7.93 -4.86 -2.97
C VAL A 11 7.94 -3.33 -2.85
N ILE A 12 8.09 -2.80 -1.63
CA ILE A 12 8.10 -1.34 -1.44
C ILE A 12 9.36 -0.67 -1.98
N ALA A 13 10.44 -1.43 -2.17
CA ALA A 13 11.66 -0.93 -2.82
C ALA A 13 11.53 -0.94 -4.35
N GLN A 14 10.74 -1.85 -4.92
CA GLN A 14 10.60 -2.01 -6.37
C GLN A 14 9.53 -1.10 -6.97
N HIS A 15 8.55 -0.67 -6.18
CA HIS A 15 7.42 0.12 -6.64
C HIS A 15 7.29 1.41 -5.84
N ALA A 16 7.07 2.51 -6.54
CA ALA A 16 6.91 3.82 -5.89
C ALA A 16 5.70 3.87 -4.96
N VAL A 17 4.62 3.17 -5.34
CA VAL A 17 3.40 3.09 -4.54
C VAL A 17 2.96 1.62 -4.45
N VAL A 18 2.71 1.15 -3.22
CA VAL A 18 2.21 -0.20 -2.98
C VAL A 18 0.99 -0.12 -2.05
N VAL A 19 -0.08 -0.81 -2.43
CA VAL A 19 -1.28 -0.94 -1.61
C VAL A 19 -1.40 -2.39 -1.16
N PHE A 20 -1.23 -2.65 0.13
CA PHE A 20 -1.54 -3.95 0.71
C PHE A 20 -3.03 -3.98 1.03
N SER A 21 -3.75 -4.93 0.44
CA SER A 21 -5.19 -4.89 0.29
C SER A 21 -5.79 -6.28 0.52
N LYS A 22 -7.11 -6.34 0.65
CA LYS A 22 -7.90 -7.56 0.49
C LYS A 22 -9.04 -7.26 -0.46
N THR A 23 -9.36 -8.20 -1.35
CA THR A 23 -10.36 -7.99 -2.41
C THR A 23 -11.76 -7.68 -1.85
N THR A 24 -12.02 -8.07 -0.60
CA THR A 24 -13.31 -7.90 0.06
C THR A 24 -13.40 -6.67 0.96
N CYS A 25 -12.39 -5.78 0.92
CA CYS A 25 -12.27 -4.66 1.85
C CYS A 25 -12.75 -3.35 1.18
N PRO A 26 -13.84 -2.72 1.68
CA PRO A 26 -14.34 -1.46 1.10
C PRO A 26 -13.34 -0.31 1.19
N TYR A 27 -12.59 -0.20 2.28
CA TYR A 27 -11.58 0.85 2.43
C TYR A 27 -10.40 0.64 1.48
N CYS A 28 -10.10 -0.62 1.12
CA CYS A 28 -9.11 -0.93 0.09
C CYS A 28 -9.58 -0.43 -1.27
N VAL A 29 -10.85 -0.63 -1.60
CA VAL A 29 -11.46 -0.10 -2.83
C VAL A 29 -11.35 1.43 -2.86
N MET A 30 -11.67 2.08 -1.75
CA MET A 30 -11.57 3.54 -1.62
C MET A 30 -10.14 4.03 -1.90
N ALA A 31 -9.14 3.42 -1.28
CA ALA A 31 -7.74 3.81 -1.49
C ALA A 31 -7.32 3.67 -2.95
N LYS A 32 -7.69 2.56 -3.59
CA LYS A 32 -7.39 2.31 -5.00
C LYS A 32 -8.06 3.33 -5.90
N GLU A 33 -9.33 3.66 -5.65
CA GLU A 33 -10.07 4.65 -6.43
C GLU A 33 -9.43 6.04 -6.32
N VAL A 34 -9.03 6.43 -5.11
CA VAL A 34 -8.35 7.71 -4.91
C VAL A 34 -7.04 7.76 -5.70
N LEU A 35 -6.22 6.71 -5.60
CA LEU A 35 -4.96 6.63 -6.35
C LEU A 35 -5.19 6.64 -7.86
N GLN A 36 -6.18 5.90 -8.34
CA GLN A 36 -6.54 5.90 -9.77
C GLN A 36 -6.95 7.29 -10.24
N SER A 37 -7.69 8.03 -9.43
CA SER A 37 -8.15 9.37 -9.79
C SER A 37 -7.01 10.37 -10.00
N THR A 38 -5.85 10.11 -9.38
CA THR A 38 -4.66 10.96 -9.56
C THR A 38 -3.90 10.67 -10.84
N GLY A 39 -4.14 9.52 -11.47
CA GLY A 39 -3.34 9.04 -12.61
C GLY A 39 -2.04 8.37 -12.22
N ALA A 40 -1.76 8.19 -10.93
CA ALA A 40 -0.53 7.58 -10.46
C ALA A 40 -0.47 6.08 -10.79
N ALA A 41 0.74 5.59 -11.07
CA ALA A 41 1.00 4.16 -11.13
C ALA A 41 1.10 3.62 -9.71
N PHE A 42 0.48 2.48 -9.43
CA PHE A 42 0.58 1.81 -8.13
C PHE A 42 0.47 0.31 -8.29
N HIS A 43 1.13 -0.40 -7.37
CA HIS A 43 1.14 -1.85 -7.32
C HIS A 43 0.24 -2.31 -6.16
N VAL A 44 -0.58 -3.33 -6.41
CA VAL A 44 -1.51 -3.86 -5.41
C VAL A 44 -1.08 -5.26 -5.01
N VAL A 45 -1.02 -5.51 -3.71
CA VAL A 45 -0.81 -6.85 -3.15
C VAL A 45 -2.10 -7.25 -2.44
N GLU A 46 -2.83 -8.20 -3.02
CA GLU A 46 -4.05 -8.73 -2.41
C GLU A 46 -3.70 -9.88 -1.47
N LEU A 47 -3.76 -9.62 -0.18
CA LEU A 47 -3.33 -10.56 0.85
C LEU A 47 -4.13 -11.85 0.86
N ASN A 48 -5.41 -11.78 0.51
CA ASN A 48 -6.27 -12.96 0.45
C ASN A 48 -6.11 -13.78 -0.84
N ARG A 49 -5.18 -13.38 -1.70
CA ARG A 49 -4.87 -14.10 -2.94
C ARG A 49 -3.41 -14.54 -3.03
N MET A 50 -2.69 -14.44 -1.94
CA MET A 50 -1.30 -14.89 -1.88
C MET A 50 -1.24 -16.42 -1.71
N GLY A 51 -0.07 -16.98 -2.06
CA GLY A 51 0.22 -18.39 -1.84
C GLY A 51 0.71 -18.67 -0.43
N ASP A 52 1.63 -19.63 -0.33
CA ASP A 52 2.09 -20.15 0.97
C ASP A 52 3.44 -19.56 1.43
N GLU A 53 4.21 -18.94 0.54
CA GLU A 53 5.53 -18.40 0.87
C GLU A 53 5.76 -17.02 0.26
N PRO A 54 5.51 -15.96 0.99
CA PRO A 54 4.83 -15.89 2.29
C PRO A 54 3.32 -16.00 2.15
N THR A 55 2.63 -16.32 3.26
CA THR A 55 1.17 -16.25 3.31
C THR A 55 0.72 -14.78 3.42
N GLY A 56 -0.57 -14.53 3.14
CA GLY A 56 -1.16 -13.21 3.36
C GLY A 56 -1.00 -12.74 4.81
N ASP A 57 -1.17 -13.64 5.79
CA ASP A 57 -0.99 -13.33 7.20
C ASP A 57 0.45 -12.95 7.52
N ASP A 58 1.42 -13.65 6.95
CA ASP A 58 2.84 -13.32 7.13
C ASP A 58 3.13 -11.89 6.64
N VAL A 59 2.57 -11.53 5.51
CA VAL A 59 2.75 -10.18 4.93
C VAL A 59 2.05 -9.13 5.79
N GLN A 60 0.84 -9.42 6.25
CA GLN A 60 0.09 -8.51 7.11
C GLN A 60 0.83 -8.25 8.44
N ASN A 61 1.39 -9.30 9.03
CA ASN A 61 2.20 -9.18 10.25
C ASN A 61 3.47 -8.37 9.99
N ALA A 62 4.11 -8.54 8.84
CA ALA A 62 5.29 -7.75 8.47
C ALA A 62 4.94 -6.27 8.32
N CYS A 63 3.81 -5.94 7.70
CA CYS A 63 3.34 -4.56 7.61
C CYS A 63 3.12 -3.97 9.01
N PHE A 64 2.55 -4.75 9.93
CA PHE A 64 2.37 -4.32 11.31
C PHE A 64 3.71 -4.03 11.99
N GLN A 65 4.71 -4.90 11.81
CA GLN A 65 6.04 -4.68 12.36
C GLN A 65 6.67 -3.38 11.86
N LEU A 66 6.46 -3.06 10.58
CA LEU A 66 7.08 -1.89 9.95
C LEU A 66 6.34 -0.58 10.26
N THR A 67 5.04 -0.63 10.45
CA THR A 67 4.20 0.58 10.47
C THR A 67 3.40 0.77 11.75
N GLY A 68 3.23 -0.30 12.56
CA GLY A 68 2.32 -0.30 13.70
C GLY A 68 0.85 -0.46 13.31
N GLN A 69 0.55 -0.58 12.01
CA GLN A 69 -0.81 -0.77 11.51
C GLN A 69 -1.00 -2.21 11.05
N ARG A 70 -1.98 -2.90 11.64
CA ARG A 70 -2.32 -4.28 11.29
C ARG A 70 -3.41 -4.38 10.22
N THR A 71 -4.20 -3.34 10.07
CA THR A 71 -5.38 -3.33 9.19
C THR A 71 -5.01 -3.07 7.73
N VAL A 72 -5.90 -3.46 6.82
CA VAL A 72 -5.84 -3.11 5.40
C VAL A 72 -6.91 -2.08 5.07
N PRO A 73 -6.69 -1.21 4.08
CA PRO A 73 -5.47 -1.12 3.27
C PRO A 73 -4.31 -0.52 4.06
N ASN A 74 -3.09 -0.86 3.66
CA ASN A 74 -1.89 -0.18 4.14
C ASN A 74 -1.16 0.31 2.90
N VAL A 75 -1.06 1.64 2.75
CA VAL A 75 -0.57 2.29 1.54
C VAL A 75 0.84 2.81 1.78
N PHE A 76 1.78 2.41 0.92
CA PHE A 76 3.16 2.87 0.98
C PHE A 76 3.45 3.77 -0.23
N ILE A 77 4.06 4.90 0.01
CA ILE A 77 4.53 5.83 -1.02
C ILE A 77 6.00 6.13 -0.75
N GLY A 78 6.84 5.85 -1.74
CA GLY A 78 8.30 6.06 -1.59
C GLY A 78 8.91 5.23 -0.46
N GLY A 79 8.35 4.05 -0.18
CA GLY A 79 8.82 3.14 0.85
C GLY A 79 8.30 3.43 2.26
N SER A 80 7.48 4.46 2.44
CA SER A 80 6.92 4.83 3.76
C SER A 80 5.40 4.71 3.75
N SER A 81 4.84 4.16 4.84
CA SER A 81 3.39 4.04 4.97
C SER A 81 2.74 5.41 5.21
N ILE A 82 1.67 5.68 4.49
CA ILE A 82 0.82 6.85 4.73
C ILE A 82 -0.46 6.49 5.49
N GLY A 83 -0.65 5.19 5.78
CA GLY A 83 -1.81 4.71 6.52
C GLY A 83 -2.81 3.97 5.66
N GLY A 84 -4.08 4.09 6.00
CA GLY A 84 -5.18 3.38 5.38
C GLY A 84 -5.96 4.19 4.34
N GLY A 85 -7.18 3.73 4.04
CA GLY A 85 -8.03 4.36 3.04
C GLY A 85 -8.46 5.76 3.41
N SER A 86 -8.85 5.98 4.68
CA SER A 86 -9.25 7.30 5.17
C SER A 86 -8.08 8.28 5.14
N ASP A 87 -6.88 7.81 5.49
CA ASP A 87 -5.66 8.64 5.45
C ASP A 87 -5.34 9.06 4.01
N THR A 88 -5.44 8.13 3.07
CA THR A 88 -5.20 8.38 1.65
C THR A 88 -6.18 9.42 1.11
N LYS A 89 -7.46 9.26 1.44
CA LYS A 89 -8.50 10.21 1.03
C LYS A 89 -8.27 11.59 1.63
N ALA A 90 -7.91 11.65 2.92
CA ALA A 90 -7.66 12.92 3.61
C ALA A 90 -6.47 13.66 2.98
N LEU A 91 -5.38 12.97 2.67
CA LEU A 91 -4.24 13.57 1.99
C LEU A 91 -4.61 14.10 0.61
N HIS A 92 -5.44 13.38 -0.11
CA HIS A 92 -5.92 13.82 -1.43
C HIS A 92 -6.76 15.09 -1.31
N GLN A 93 -7.71 15.11 -0.38
CA GLN A 93 -8.57 16.28 -0.14
C GLN A 93 -7.77 17.50 0.33
N ALA A 94 -6.69 17.28 1.06
CA ALA A 94 -5.81 18.36 1.52
C ALA A 94 -4.83 18.85 0.45
N GLY A 95 -4.83 18.26 -0.74
CA GLY A 95 -3.90 18.61 -1.82
C GLY A 95 -2.48 18.14 -1.59
N LYS A 96 -2.26 17.19 -0.67
CA LYS A 96 -0.92 16.71 -0.30
C LYS A 96 -0.54 15.40 -1.01
N LEU A 97 -1.52 14.63 -1.45
CA LEU A 97 -1.25 13.31 -2.05
C LEU A 97 -0.51 13.42 -3.39
N VAL A 98 -0.96 14.27 -4.28
CA VAL A 98 -0.36 14.43 -5.61
C VAL A 98 1.11 14.84 -5.53
N PRO A 99 1.50 15.83 -4.72
CA PRO A 99 2.93 16.15 -4.54
C PRO A 99 3.75 14.96 -4.03
N MET A 100 3.21 14.17 -3.09
CA MET A 100 3.88 12.97 -2.57
C MET A 100 4.10 11.95 -3.67
N LEU A 101 3.10 11.74 -4.52
CA LEU A 101 3.18 10.79 -5.63
C LEU A 101 4.21 11.23 -6.68
N ARG A 102 4.29 12.53 -6.97
CA ARG A 102 5.30 13.08 -7.89
C ARG A 102 6.70 12.91 -7.33
N GLU A 103 6.89 13.23 -6.07
CA GLU A 103 8.19 13.11 -5.41
C GLU A 103 8.67 11.66 -5.40
N ALA A 104 7.76 10.70 -5.25
CA ALA A 104 8.07 9.28 -5.27
C ALA A 104 8.29 8.73 -6.68
N GLY A 105 7.98 9.50 -7.73
CA GLY A 105 8.13 9.07 -9.13
C GLY A 105 6.93 8.31 -9.67
N ALA A 106 5.80 8.32 -8.98
CA ALA A 106 4.58 7.63 -9.41
C ALA A 106 3.69 8.49 -10.31
N LEU A 107 3.94 9.79 -10.37
CA LEU A 107 3.29 10.77 -11.24
C LEU A 107 4.32 11.64 -11.92
N ARG A 108 4.04 11.99 -13.15
CA ARG A 108 4.85 12.93 -13.91
C ARG A 108 4.41 14.37 -13.71
#